data_4ac7ec4c4ca3719c6c0c1dab2052a028
#
_entry.id   4ac7ec4c4ca3719c6c0c1dab2052a028
#
_cell.length_a   1.000
_cell.length_b   1.000
_cell.length_c   1.000
_cell.angle_alpha   90.00
_cell.angle_beta   90.00
_cell.angle_gamma   90.00
#
_symmetry.space_group_name_H-M   'P 1'
#
loop_
_entity.id
_entity.type
_entity.pdbx_description
1 polymer ?
#
loop_
_entity_poly.entity_id
_entity_poly.type
_entity_poly.pdbx_seq_one_letter_code
_entity_poly.pdbx_strand_id
1 'polypeptide(L)'
;MVSVDDIRWFKQHFRTQIEAALPGTPLDVDMIVAIACQETGYIWSVLRKKNLPLDRVLTLCVGDTIDFQGPGRGRQAFPRNKALLLAETNGQGMFDIARDALEQMSAFVRGYERAVANPDKFCHGFGVFQRDLQFFKDDPDYFLERRYENFADTLTQCLGELRRGLKKLGFQSRTSLTDLEFCAVAIAYNTGGFNPAKGLKQGHKDDSGKYYGEQIFDFLTLSRTVDGADVLAPGRYVVMARGGLKLRGGPGTNFASEKTLPLGSELNVVETSSLDSTWVRVDLEGDGLLDGYVFASFLSPAQQHMASREDVPEPA
;
A
#
# COMPACT_ATOMS: atom_id res chain seq x y z
N MET A 1 -9.45 -9.61 -3.83
CA MET A 1 -9.69 -9.20 -2.42
C MET A 1 -8.33 -9.20 -1.73
N VAL A 2 -8.04 -8.22 -0.89
CA VAL A 2 -6.82 -8.15 -0.08
C VAL A 2 -6.81 -9.30 0.94
N SER A 3 -5.70 -10.02 1.04
CA SER A 3 -5.50 -11.17 1.92
C SER A 3 -4.63 -10.82 3.14
N VAL A 4 -4.58 -11.73 4.12
CA VAL A 4 -3.65 -11.64 5.26
C VAL A 4 -2.20 -11.44 4.79
N ASP A 5 -1.76 -12.20 3.77
CA ASP A 5 -0.40 -12.09 3.24
C ASP A 5 -0.15 -10.76 2.52
N ASP A 6 -1.19 -10.17 1.92
CA ASP A 6 -1.08 -8.85 1.32
C ASP A 6 -0.88 -7.78 2.41
N ILE A 7 -1.65 -7.85 3.51
CA ILE A 7 -1.51 -6.94 4.66
C ILE A 7 -0.16 -7.13 5.35
N ARG A 8 0.28 -8.38 5.55
CA ARG A 8 1.61 -8.66 6.12
C ARG A 8 2.71 -8.02 5.29
N TRP A 9 2.68 -8.20 3.96
CA TRP A 9 3.62 -7.57 3.04
C TRP A 9 3.60 -6.04 3.17
N PHE A 10 2.41 -5.43 3.23
CA PHE A 10 2.28 -3.98 3.36
C PHE A 10 2.89 -3.48 4.67
N LYS A 11 2.57 -4.12 5.80
CA LYS A 11 3.14 -3.79 7.10
C LYS A 11 4.66 -3.95 7.13
N GLN A 12 5.19 -5.03 6.56
CA GLN A 12 6.63 -5.27 6.49
C GLN A 12 7.39 -4.15 5.77
N HIS A 13 6.78 -3.52 4.76
CA HIS A 13 7.44 -2.46 4.00
C HIS A 13 7.24 -1.06 4.57
N PHE A 14 6.12 -0.81 5.24
CA PHE A 14 5.71 0.56 5.54
C PHE A 14 5.44 0.85 7.02
N ARG A 15 5.42 -0.18 7.89
CA ARG A 15 5.10 -0.01 9.31
C ARG A 15 5.98 1.04 9.99
N THR A 16 7.29 0.96 9.81
CA THR A 16 8.24 1.89 10.44
C THR A 16 7.98 3.35 10.02
N GLN A 17 7.70 3.58 8.73
CA GLN A 17 7.38 4.92 8.23
C GLN A 17 6.03 5.42 8.77
N ILE A 18 5.04 4.53 8.88
CA ILE A 18 3.74 4.85 9.47
C ILE A 18 3.92 5.22 10.94
N GLU A 19 4.57 4.36 11.74
CA GLU A 19 4.83 4.61 13.16
C GLU A 19 5.56 5.93 13.41
N ALA A 20 6.54 6.26 12.57
CA ALA A 20 7.27 7.54 12.67
C ALA A 20 6.39 8.77 12.37
N ALA A 21 5.32 8.63 11.58
CA ALA A 21 4.43 9.72 11.19
C ALA A 21 3.21 9.91 12.11
N LEU A 22 2.92 8.95 13.00
CA LEU A 22 1.74 8.94 13.86
C LEU A 22 1.85 9.79 15.16
N PRO A 23 3.03 10.10 15.73
CA PRO A 23 3.10 10.87 16.98
C PRO A 23 2.25 12.14 16.94
N GLY A 24 1.50 12.38 18.02
CA GLY A 24 0.57 13.50 18.13
C GLY A 24 -0.77 13.29 17.41
N THR A 25 -1.09 12.07 16.99
CA THR A 25 -2.41 11.67 16.47
C THR A 25 -3.01 10.56 17.33
N PRO A 26 -4.34 10.36 17.34
CA PRO A 26 -4.98 9.21 17.97
C PRO A 26 -5.05 7.97 17.08
N LEU A 27 -4.31 7.97 15.96
CA LEU A 27 -4.30 6.91 14.95
C LEU A 27 -3.25 5.85 15.28
N ASP A 28 -3.46 4.64 14.81
CA ASP A 28 -2.51 3.53 14.88
C ASP A 28 -2.16 2.98 13.48
N VAL A 29 -1.21 2.06 13.43
CA VAL A 29 -0.74 1.45 12.17
C VAL A 29 -1.87 0.75 11.42
N ASP A 30 -2.72 0.01 12.14
CA ASP A 30 -3.81 -0.77 11.53
C ASP A 30 -4.85 0.12 10.86
N MET A 31 -5.10 1.27 11.44
CA MET A 31 -5.96 2.30 10.86
C MET A 31 -5.44 2.81 9.52
N ILE A 32 -4.14 3.08 9.42
CA ILE A 32 -3.52 3.52 8.15
C ILE A 32 -3.50 2.39 7.12
N VAL A 33 -3.20 1.16 7.54
CA VAL A 33 -3.25 -0.02 6.69
C VAL A 33 -4.66 -0.25 6.14
N ALA A 34 -5.70 -0.07 6.96
CA ALA A 34 -7.09 -0.19 6.51
C ALA A 34 -7.44 0.82 5.40
N ILE A 35 -6.98 2.07 5.51
CA ILE A 35 -7.13 3.07 4.42
C ILE A 35 -6.39 2.60 3.16
N ALA A 36 -5.12 2.18 3.27
CA ALA A 36 -4.35 1.70 2.12
C ALA A 36 -5.00 0.48 1.43
N CYS A 37 -5.59 -0.43 2.22
CA CYS A 37 -6.35 -1.56 1.68
C CYS A 37 -7.59 -1.12 0.92
N GLN A 38 -8.31 -0.14 1.46
CA GLN A 38 -9.54 0.38 0.85
C GLN A 38 -9.25 1.15 -0.43
N GLU A 39 -8.26 2.02 -0.42
CA GLU A 39 -7.99 2.93 -1.54
C GLU A 39 -7.31 2.22 -2.72
N THR A 40 -6.25 1.47 -2.47
CA THR A 40 -5.47 0.82 -3.54
C THR A 40 -5.12 -0.64 -3.29
N GLY A 41 -5.75 -1.28 -2.31
CA GLY A 41 -5.47 -2.69 -2.00
C GLY A 41 -5.63 -3.63 -3.19
N TYR A 42 -6.58 -3.37 -4.07
CA TYR A 42 -6.81 -4.15 -5.30
C TYR A 42 -5.70 -3.94 -6.36
N ILE A 43 -4.90 -2.89 -6.25
CA ILE A 43 -3.77 -2.58 -7.13
C ILE A 43 -2.49 -3.19 -6.57
N TRP A 44 -2.01 -2.71 -5.41
CA TRP A 44 -0.73 -3.14 -4.88
C TRP A 44 -0.71 -4.62 -4.48
N SER A 45 -1.84 -5.21 -4.08
CA SER A 45 -1.90 -6.66 -3.82
C SER A 45 -1.70 -7.52 -5.07
N VAL A 46 -2.04 -7.00 -6.25
CA VAL A 46 -1.73 -7.64 -7.53
C VAL A 46 -0.28 -7.39 -7.91
N LEU A 47 0.19 -6.15 -7.80
CA LEU A 47 1.54 -5.73 -8.20
C LEU A 47 2.63 -6.43 -7.40
N ARG A 48 2.47 -6.57 -6.06
CA ARG A 48 3.44 -7.27 -5.23
C ARG A 48 3.71 -8.71 -5.66
N LYS A 49 2.72 -9.36 -6.30
CA LYS A 49 2.81 -10.75 -6.79
C LYS A 49 3.52 -10.84 -8.16
N LYS A 50 3.91 -9.70 -8.75
CA LYS A 50 4.58 -9.62 -10.04
C LYS A 50 6.11 -9.49 -9.95
N ASN A 51 6.68 -9.62 -8.75
CA ASN A 51 8.12 -9.45 -8.50
C ASN A 51 8.68 -8.08 -8.96
N LEU A 52 7.85 -7.04 -8.90
CA LEU A 52 8.27 -5.68 -9.19
C LEU A 52 9.09 -5.12 -8.01
N PRO A 53 10.09 -4.26 -8.26
CA PRO A 53 10.71 -3.48 -7.21
C PRO A 53 9.68 -2.62 -6.47
N LEU A 54 9.92 -2.32 -5.18
CA LEU A 54 8.97 -1.61 -4.33
C LEU A 54 8.61 -0.22 -4.89
N ASP A 55 9.61 0.52 -5.34
CA ASP A 55 9.43 1.81 -6.00
C ASP A 55 8.51 1.71 -7.22
N ARG A 56 8.66 0.64 -8.01
CA ARG A 56 7.77 0.41 -9.14
C ARG A 56 6.34 0.07 -8.71
N VAL A 57 6.15 -0.66 -7.62
CA VAL A 57 4.80 -0.89 -7.05
C VAL A 57 4.16 0.45 -6.65
N LEU A 58 4.92 1.34 -6.00
CA LEU A 58 4.42 2.66 -5.59
C LEU A 58 4.06 3.54 -6.79
N THR A 59 4.92 3.61 -7.82
CA THR A 59 4.66 4.33 -9.08
C THR A 59 3.33 3.92 -9.72
N LEU A 60 2.99 2.63 -9.64
CA LEU A 60 1.79 2.07 -10.25
C LEU A 60 0.55 2.11 -9.34
N CYS A 61 0.66 2.63 -8.12
CA CYS A 61 -0.48 2.85 -7.24
C CYS A 61 -1.28 4.10 -7.66
N VAL A 62 -1.92 4.01 -8.80
CA VAL A 62 -2.83 5.02 -9.34
C VAL A 62 -4.14 4.35 -9.69
N GLY A 63 -5.24 5.09 -9.65
CA GLY A 63 -6.53 4.46 -9.93
C GLY A 63 -7.61 5.48 -10.25
N ASP A 64 -8.83 4.99 -10.25
CA ASP A 64 -10.02 5.70 -10.62
C ASP A 64 -9.85 6.52 -11.91
N THR A 65 -10.70 6.30 -12.88
CA THR A 65 -10.59 7.02 -14.16
C THR A 65 -11.71 8.05 -14.30
N ILE A 66 -11.39 9.19 -14.91
CA ILE A 66 -12.40 10.17 -15.27
C ILE A 66 -13.34 9.55 -16.30
N ASP A 67 -14.61 9.50 -15.94
CA ASP A 67 -15.68 8.91 -16.76
C ASP A 67 -16.87 9.87 -16.89
N PHE A 68 -16.59 11.11 -17.26
CA PHE A 68 -17.64 12.08 -17.48
C PHE A 68 -18.46 11.78 -18.75
N GLN A 69 -19.76 11.59 -18.59
CA GLN A 69 -20.68 11.20 -19.67
C GLN A 69 -21.75 12.26 -19.97
N GLY A 70 -21.59 13.50 -19.51
CA GLY A 70 -22.53 14.57 -19.82
C GLY A 70 -23.06 15.31 -18.59
N PRO A 71 -23.95 16.31 -18.80
CA PRO A 71 -24.48 17.16 -17.74
C PRO A 71 -25.20 16.36 -16.64
N GLY A 72 -24.88 16.64 -15.38
CA GLY A 72 -25.54 16.02 -14.21
C GLY A 72 -25.23 14.56 -13.94
N ARG A 73 -24.34 13.94 -14.70
CA ARG A 73 -23.87 12.55 -14.50
C ARG A 73 -22.36 12.48 -14.30
N GLY A 74 -21.91 11.46 -13.59
CA GLY A 74 -20.50 11.22 -13.34
C GLY A 74 -19.91 12.15 -12.28
N ARG A 75 -18.58 12.25 -12.30
CA ARG A 75 -17.78 13.01 -11.34
C ARG A 75 -18.13 14.51 -11.37
N GLN A 76 -18.38 15.11 -10.19
CA GLN A 76 -18.65 16.54 -10.04
C GLN A 76 -17.40 17.34 -9.61
N ALA A 77 -16.42 16.69 -8.95
CA ALA A 77 -15.16 17.32 -8.57
C ALA A 77 -14.29 17.62 -9.80
N PHE A 78 -13.40 18.61 -9.65
CA PHE A 78 -12.38 18.91 -10.67
C PHE A 78 -11.33 17.79 -10.78
N PRO A 79 -10.80 17.52 -11.99
CA PRO A 79 -11.37 17.86 -13.29
C PRO A 79 -12.52 16.90 -13.62
N ARG A 80 -13.59 17.42 -14.27
CA ARG A 80 -14.69 16.55 -14.70
C ARG A 80 -14.38 15.81 -16.00
N ASN A 81 -13.46 16.34 -16.81
CA ASN A 81 -13.03 15.78 -18.08
C ASN A 81 -11.66 16.34 -18.49
N LYS A 82 -11.10 15.81 -19.57
CA LYS A 82 -9.83 16.24 -20.17
C LYS A 82 -9.80 17.74 -20.48
N ALA A 83 -10.85 18.27 -21.11
CA ALA A 83 -10.86 19.66 -21.53
C ALA A 83 -10.73 20.63 -20.34
N LEU A 84 -11.38 20.33 -19.20
CA LEU A 84 -11.26 21.13 -17.98
C LEU A 84 -9.86 21.01 -17.34
N LEU A 85 -9.22 19.87 -17.46
CA LEU A 85 -7.83 19.71 -17.00
C LEU A 85 -6.88 20.52 -17.89
N LEU A 86 -7.01 20.40 -19.21
CA LEU A 86 -6.16 21.13 -20.18
C LEU A 86 -6.28 22.64 -20.09
N ALA A 87 -7.39 23.15 -19.58
CA ALA A 87 -7.61 24.60 -19.39
C ALA A 87 -6.82 25.18 -18.19
N GLU A 88 -6.28 24.34 -17.33
CA GLU A 88 -5.49 24.78 -16.17
C GLU A 88 -4.03 25.01 -16.51
N THR A 89 -3.35 25.82 -15.70
CA THR A 89 -1.90 25.97 -15.76
C THR A 89 -1.23 24.60 -15.62
N ASN A 90 -0.32 24.27 -16.53
CA ASN A 90 0.34 22.94 -16.60
C ASN A 90 -0.64 21.75 -16.83
N GLY A 91 -1.87 22.03 -17.25
CA GLY A 91 -2.90 21.01 -17.45
C GLY A 91 -2.53 19.94 -18.49
N GLN A 92 -1.81 20.31 -19.57
CA GLN A 92 -1.31 19.33 -20.54
C GLN A 92 -0.31 18.38 -19.90
N GLY A 93 0.69 18.89 -19.18
CA GLY A 93 1.68 18.04 -18.47
C GLY A 93 1.03 17.13 -17.44
N MET A 94 0.02 17.63 -16.72
CA MET A 94 -0.73 16.80 -15.78
C MET A 94 -1.56 15.71 -16.48
N PHE A 95 -2.19 16.03 -17.61
CA PHE A 95 -2.91 15.04 -18.40
C PHE A 95 -1.98 13.94 -18.91
N ASP A 96 -0.80 14.30 -19.42
CA ASP A 96 0.19 13.35 -19.94
C ASP A 96 0.66 12.41 -18.83
N ILE A 97 0.94 12.94 -17.63
CA ILE A 97 1.28 12.13 -16.44
C ILE A 97 0.14 11.18 -16.08
N ALA A 98 -1.10 11.68 -16.01
CA ALA A 98 -2.25 10.90 -15.60
C ALA A 98 -2.62 9.80 -16.62
N ARG A 99 -2.40 10.09 -17.90
CA ARG A 99 -2.61 9.14 -19.01
C ARG A 99 -1.53 8.06 -19.02
N ASP A 100 -0.27 8.45 -18.94
CA ASP A 100 0.87 7.53 -18.85
C ASP A 100 0.72 6.58 -17.64
N ALA A 101 0.35 7.12 -16.47
CA ALA A 101 0.10 6.34 -15.27
C ALA A 101 -1.01 5.29 -15.47
N LEU A 102 -2.11 5.64 -16.13
CA LEU A 102 -3.18 4.71 -16.49
C LEU A 102 -2.66 3.58 -17.39
N GLU A 103 -1.94 3.93 -18.44
CA GLU A 103 -1.41 2.96 -19.40
C GLU A 103 -0.41 1.99 -18.75
N GLN A 104 0.50 2.51 -17.95
CA GLN A 104 1.49 1.70 -17.25
C GLN A 104 0.86 0.77 -16.20
N MET A 105 -0.08 1.26 -15.39
CA MET A 105 -0.76 0.46 -14.37
C MET A 105 -1.62 -0.64 -15.01
N SER A 106 -2.33 -0.33 -16.09
CA SER A 106 -3.23 -1.26 -16.77
C SER A 106 -2.51 -2.46 -17.39
N ALA A 107 -1.20 -2.35 -17.66
CA ALA A 107 -0.38 -3.48 -18.13
C ALA A 107 -0.28 -4.60 -17.08
N PHE A 108 -0.51 -4.30 -15.80
CA PHE A 108 -0.41 -5.24 -14.68
C PHE A 108 -1.75 -5.55 -14.02
N VAL A 109 -2.66 -4.57 -14.00
CA VAL A 109 -3.94 -4.64 -13.30
C VAL A 109 -5.08 -4.70 -14.32
N ARG A 110 -5.85 -5.78 -14.28
CA ARG A 110 -6.99 -6.00 -15.19
C ARG A 110 -8.17 -5.08 -14.85
N GLY A 111 -9.02 -4.84 -15.86
CA GLY A 111 -10.26 -4.06 -15.73
C GLY A 111 -10.14 -2.63 -16.26
N TYR A 112 -8.95 -2.20 -16.64
CA TYR A 112 -8.69 -0.87 -17.19
C TYR A 112 -8.61 -0.81 -18.73
N GLU A 113 -8.80 -1.93 -19.41
CA GLU A 113 -8.63 -2.05 -20.86
C GLU A 113 -9.55 -1.08 -21.64
N ARG A 114 -10.80 -0.91 -21.18
CA ARG A 114 -11.73 0.05 -21.77
C ARG A 114 -11.35 1.51 -21.52
N ALA A 115 -10.75 1.78 -20.34
CA ALA A 115 -10.27 3.11 -20.03
C ALA A 115 -9.06 3.46 -20.90
N VAL A 116 -8.12 2.54 -21.07
CA VAL A 116 -6.95 2.72 -21.94
C VAL A 116 -7.35 2.90 -23.40
N ALA A 117 -8.34 2.15 -23.88
CA ALA A 117 -8.84 2.26 -25.27
C ALA A 117 -9.47 3.64 -25.59
N ASN A 118 -9.83 4.41 -24.56
CA ASN A 118 -10.35 5.77 -24.75
C ASN A 118 -9.23 6.81 -24.48
N PRO A 119 -8.75 7.55 -25.50
CA PRO A 119 -7.63 8.47 -25.37
C PRO A 119 -7.93 9.70 -24.48
N ASP A 120 -9.18 9.94 -24.13
CA ASP A 120 -9.59 11.05 -23.25
C ASP A 120 -9.72 10.65 -21.78
N LYS A 121 -9.60 9.34 -21.47
CA LYS A 121 -9.59 8.84 -20.09
C LYS A 121 -8.20 8.91 -19.48
N PHE A 122 -8.13 9.20 -18.19
CA PHE A 122 -6.92 9.30 -17.40
C PHE A 122 -7.23 9.04 -15.92
N CYS A 123 -6.22 8.67 -15.14
CA CYS A 123 -6.38 8.48 -13.69
C CYS A 123 -6.64 9.81 -12.98
N HIS A 124 -7.40 9.76 -11.88
CA HIS A 124 -7.57 10.91 -11.01
C HIS A 124 -7.20 10.66 -9.55
N GLY A 125 -6.94 9.42 -9.15
CA GLY A 125 -6.42 9.05 -7.84
C GLY A 125 -4.93 8.68 -7.92
N PHE A 126 -4.10 9.26 -7.05
CA PHE A 126 -2.65 9.13 -7.09
C PHE A 126 -2.05 8.72 -5.75
N GLY A 127 -1.11 7.75 -5.81
CA GLY A 127 -0.43 7.19 -4.66
C GLY A 127 -1.26 6.17 -3.89
N VAL A 128 -0.65 5.56 -2.90
CA VAL A 128 -1.24 4.46 -2.11
C VAL A 128 -2.57 4.85 -1.47
N PHE A 129 -2.75 6.10 -1.10
CA PHE A 129 -3.96 6.62 -0.45
C PHE A 129 -4.85 7.46 -1.36
N GLN A 130 -4.68 7.34 -2.69
CA GLN A 130 -5.53 7.92 -3.73
C GLN A 130 -5.79 9.43 -3.55
N ARG A 131 -4.72 10.23 -3.43
CA ARG A 131 -4.85 11.69 -3.48
C ARG A 131 -5.54 12.07 -4.77
N ASP A 132 -6.73 12.67 -4.65
CA ASP A 132 -7.58 13.00 -5.77
C ASP A 132 -7.06 14.22 -6.55
N LEU A 133 -7.12 14.18 -7.87
CA LEU A 133 -6.67 15.24 -8.77
C LEU A 133 -7.46 16.57 -8.59
N GLN A 134 -8.56 16.58 -7.84
CA GLN A 134 -9.24 17.84 -7.47
C GLN A 134 -8.32 18.80 -6.72
N PHE A 135 -7.29 18.28 -6.05
CA PHE A 135 -6.30 19.06 -5.33
C PHE A 135 -5.16 19.58 -6.20
N PHE A 136 -5.18 19.34 -7.51
CA PHE A 136 -4.14 19.80 -8.43
C PHE A 136 -3.94 21.32 -8.42
N LYS A 137 -5.03 22.06 -8.23
CA LYS A 137 -4.98 23.53 -8.15
C LYS A 137 -4.33 24.04 -6.85
N ASP A 138 -4.43 23.28 -5.78
CA ASP A 138 -3.93 23.66 -4.46
C ASP A 138 -2.49 23.19 -4.25
N ASP A 139 -2.11 22.06 -4.84
CA ASP A 139 -0.80 21.41 -4.67
C ASP A 139 -0.35 20.76 -6.01
N PRO A 140 -0.05 21.56 -7.05
CA PRO A 140 0.33 21.04 -8.36
C PRO A 140 1.64 20.24 -8.32
N ASP A 141 2.57 20.61 -7.45
CA ASP A 141 3.89 19.97 -7.38
C ASP A 141 3.81 18.52 -6.90
N TYR A 142 2.85 18.19 -6.03
CA TYR A 142 2.61 16.81 -5.63
C TYR A 142 2.37 15.89 -6.83
N PHE A 143 1.68 16.38 -7.84
CA PHE A 143 1.34 15.62 -9.04
C PHE A 143 2.41 15.75 -10.13
N LEU A 144 2.86 16.97 -10.44
CA LEU A 144 3.81 17.24 -11.53
C LEU A 144 5.20 16.68 -11.25
N GLU A 145 5.66 16.73 -10.00
CA GLU A 145 6.92 16.14 -9.55
C GLU A 145 6.79 14.66 -9.19
N ARG A 146 5.61 14.06 -9.40
CA ARG A 146 5.29 12.66 -9.09
C ARG A 146 5.60 12.28 -7.63
N ARG A 147 5.39 13.18 -6.67
CA ARG A 147 5.60 12.90 -5.24
C ARG A 147 4.71 11.77 -4.73
N TYR A 148 3.59 11.48 -5.39
CA TYR A 148 2.71 10.36 -5.10
C TYR A 148 3.39 8.97 -5.27
N GLU A 149 4.53 8.89 -5.94
CA GLU A 149 5.36 7.69 -6.06
C GLU A 149 6.21 7.43 -4.81
N ASN A 150 6.30 8.40 -3.89
CA ASN A 150 6.99 8.29 -2.62
C ASN A 150 5.99 7.99 -1.48
N PHE A 151 6.24 6.93 -0.71
CA PHE A 151 5.33 6.53 0.35
C PHE A 151 5.17 7.58 1.45
N ALA A 152 6.25 8.25 1.86
CA ALA A 152 6.20 9.26 2.93
C ALA A 152 5.37 10.48 2.50
N ASP A 153 5.47 10.89 1.24
CA ASP A 153 4.69 12.02 0.71
C ASP A 153 3.20 11.68 0.63
N THR A 154 2.85 10.49 0.10
CA THR A 154 1.45 10.07 0.03
C THR A 154 0.85 9.83 1.42
N LEU A 155 1.63 9.32 2.39
CA LEU A 155 1.23 9.17 3.79
C LEU A 155 0.97 10.55 4.43
N THR A 156 1.82 11.55 4.16
CA THR A 156 1.66 12.91 4.64
C THR A 156 0.33 13.51 4.18
N GLN A 157 -0.03 13.33 2.92
CA GLN A 157 -1.31 13.78 2.37
C GLN A 157 -2.49 13.06 3.04
N CYS A 158 -2.41 11.73 3.19
CA CYS A 158 -3.42 10.93 3.88
C CYS A 158 -3.64 11.41 5.32
N LEU A 159 -2.58 11.58 6.09
CA LEU A 159 -2.67 12.07 7.47
C LEU A 159 -3.24 13.49 7.54
N GLY A 160 -2.95 14.34 6.57
CA GLY A 160 -3.56 15.67 6.45
C GLY A 160 -5.09 15.60 6.34
N GLU A 161 -5.60 14.73 5.48
CA GLU A 161 -7.05 14.52 5.31
C GLU A 161 -7.69 13.85 6.55
N LEU A 162 -7.02 12.84 7.14
CA LEU A 162 -7.50 12.22 8.38
C LEU A 162 -7.57 13.22 9.53
N ARG A 163 -6.58 14.12 9.67
CA ARG A 163 -6.61 15.22 10.66
C ARG A 163 -7.80 16.17 10.44
N ARG A 164 -8.17 16.47 9.18
CA ARG A 164 -9.39 17.23 8.87
C ARG A 164 -10.64 16.48 9.33
N GLY A 165 -10.72 15.18 9.08
CA GLY A 165 -11.79 14.31 9.57
C GLY A 165 -11.89 14.30 11.09
N LEU A 166 -10.75 14.11 11.78
CA LEU A 166 -10.67 14.17 13.25
C LEU A 166 -11.18 15.50 13.79
N LYS A 167 -10.75 16.63 13.21
CA LYS A 167 -11.22 17.98 13.62
C LYS A 167 -12.73 18.14 13.40
N LYS A 168 -13.24 17.67 12.27
CA LYS A 168 -14.67 17.77 11.94
C LYS A 168 -15.56 16.99 12.89
N LEU A 169 -15.06 15.86 13.41
CA LEU A 169 -15.77 15.00 14.37
C LEU A 169 -15.47 15.36 15.84
N GLY A 170 -14.61 16.35 16.11
CA GLY A 170 -14.24 16.76 17.47
C GLY A 170 -13.29 15.78 18.17
N PHE A 171 -12.54 14.97 17.40
CA PHE A 171 -11.63 13.95 17.95
C PHE A 171 -10.15 14.38 17.95
N GLN A 172 -9.83 15.61 17.57
CA GLN A 172 -8.43 16.06 17.40
C GLN A 172 -7.60 16.06 18.68
N SER A 173 -8.24 16.12 19.85
CA SER A 173 -7.56 16.09 21.17
C SER A 173 -7.54 14.70 21.82
N ARG A 174 -8.02 13.69 21.16
CA ARG A 174 -8.01 12.32 21.67
C ARG A 174 -6.61 11.72 21.55
N THR A 175 -6.31 10.80 22.45
CA THR A 175 -5.05 10.02 22.46
C THR A 175 -5.21 8.67 21.75
N SER A 176 -6.45 8.20 21.59
CA SER A 176 -6.81 6.97 20.87
C SER A 176 -8.24 7.06 20.34
N LEU A 177 -8.56 6.18 19.38
CA LEU A 177 -9.90 5.99 18.84
C LEU A 177 -10.34 4.54 19.04
N THR A 178 -11.64 4.35 19.24
CA THR A 178 -12.26 3.04 19.01
C THR A 178 -12.34 2.74 17.51
N ASP A 179 -12.51 1.48 17.13
CA ASP A 179 -12.61 1.09 15.71
C ASP A 179 -13.78 1.78 15.00
N LEU A 180 -14.92 1.96 15.69
CA LEU A 180 -16.06 2.66 15.10
C LEU A 180 -15.83 4.17 14.97
N GLU A 181 -15.12 4.80 15.90
CA GLU A 181 -14.73 6.21 15.78
C GLU A 181 -13.75 6.41 14.62
N PHE A 182 -12.79 5.50 14.46
CA PHE A 182 -11.91 5.54 13.29
C PHE A 182 -12.69 5.37 12.00
N CYS A 183 -13.62 4.41 11.91
CA CYS A 183 -14.47 4.25 10.72
C CYS A 183 -15.25 5.53 10.41
N ALA A 184 -15.74 6.25 11.43
CA ALA A 184 -16.39 7.54 11.22
C ALA A 184 -15.42 8.59 10.64
N VAL A 185 -14.15 8.61 11.09
CA VAL A 185 -13.09 9.48 10.53
C VAL A 185 -12.79 9.09 9.08
N ALA A 186 -12.67 7.80 8.77
CA ALA A 186 -12.44 7.29 7.43
C ALA A 186 -13.62 7.59 6.48
N ILE A 187 -14.85 7.49 6.95
CA ILE A 187 -16.03 7.91 6.18
C ILE A 187 -15.96 9.41 5.90
N ALA A 188 -15.60 10.24 6.89
CA ALA A 188 -15.43 11.67 6.70
C ALA A 188 -14.28 12.01 5.74
N TYR A 189 -13.21 11.23 5.71
CA TYR A 189 -12.14 11.29 4.72
C TYR A 189 -12.68 11.09 3.30
N ASN A 190 -13.48 10.05 3.06
CA ASN A 190 -14.00 9.70 1.75
C ASN A 190 -15.14 10.63 1.29
N THR A 191 -16.09 10.98 2.19
CA THR A 191 -17.33 11.68 1.83
C THR A 191 -17.35 13.15 2.24
N GLY A 192 -16.32 13.61 2.94
CA GLY A 192 -16.29 14.94 3.54
C GLY A 192 -17.14 15.07 4.82
N GLY A 193 -17.75 14.02 5.38
CA GLY A 193 -18.52 14.06 6.61
C GLY A 193 -19.01 12.70 7.09
N PHE A 194 -19.62 12.67 8.28
CA PHE A 194 -20.19 11.45 8.87
C PHE A 194 -21.60 11.74 9.43
N ASN A 195 -22.54 10.85 9.17
CA ASN A 195 -23.90 10.90 9.72
C ASN A 195 -24.10 9.73 10.70
N PRO A 196 -24.15 9.98 12.03
CA PRO A 196 -24.29 8.93 13.03
C PRO A 196 -25.52 8.03 12.83
N ALA A 197 -26.63 8.55 12.31
CA ALA A 197 -27.86 7.78 12.09
C ALA A 197 -27.71 6.68 11.02
N LYS A 198 -26.70 6.78 10.13
CA LYS A 198 -26.43 5.80 9.08
C LYS A 198 -25.38 4.76 9.50
N GLY A 199 -24.70 4.95 10.63
CA GLY A 199 -23.60 4.09 11.08
C GLY A 199 -22.56 3.93 9.99
N LEU A 200 -22.12 2.70 9.72
CA LEU A 200 -21.12 2.38 8.71
C LEU A 200 -21.66 2.35 7.26
N LYS A 201 -22.97 2.44 7.06
CA LYS A 201 -23.60 2.39 5.72
C LYS A 201 -23.49 3.73 5.01
N GLN A 202 -22.27 4.18 4.78
CA GLN A 202 -21.95 5.46 4.15
C GLN A 202 -20.72 5.34 3.24
N GLY A 203 -20.58 6.30 2.32
CA GLY A 203 -19.56 6.31 1.30
C GLY A 203 -19.97 5.53 0.06
N HIS A 204 -19.01 5.30 -0.82
CA HIS A 204 -19.24 4.54 -2.05
C HIS A 204 -19.68 3.11 -1.72
N LYS A 205 -20.54 2.57 -2.57
CA LYS A 205 -21.06 1.20 -2.47
C LYS A 205 -20.42 0.37 -3.58
N ASP A 206 -19.74 -0.70 -3.21
CA ASP A 206 -19.12 -1.60 -4.19
C ASP A 206 -20.15 -2.47 -4.91
N ASP A 207 -19.70 -3.25 -5.90
CA ASP A 207 -20.53 -4.15 -6.70
C ASP A 207 -21.19 -5.27 -5.86
N SER A 208 -20.63 -5.61 -4.69
CA SER A 208 -21.23 -6.55 -3.75
C SER A 208 -22.34 -5.91 -2.90
N GLY A 209 -22.49 -4.62 -2.96
CA GLY A 209 -23.45 -3.84 -2.20
C GLY A 209 -22.95 -3.35 -0.84
N LYS A 210 -21.65 -3.50 -0.54
CA LYS A 210 -21.04 -3.10 0.72
C LYS A 210 -20.58 -1.64 0.67
N TYR A 211 -20.89 -0.88 1.72
CA TYR A 211 -20.51 0.54 1.80
C TYR A 211 -19.06 0.70 2.22
N TYR A 212 -18.46 1.83 1.85
CA TYR A 212 -17.08 2.20 2.20
C TYR A 212 -16.80 2.04 3.71
N GLY A 213 -17.69 2.53 4.58
CA GLY A 213 -17.51 2.41 6.03
C GLY A 213 -17.52 0.97 6.53
N GLU A 214 -18.31 0.09 5.91
CA GLU A 214 -18.34 -1.34 6.23
C GLU A 214 -17.05 -2.02 5.74
N GLN A 215 -16.53 -1.63 4.60
CA GLN A 215 -15.27 -2.16 4.04
C GLN A 215 -14.06 -1.73 4.90
N ILE A 216 -14.02 -0.46 5.32
CA ILE A 216 -12.98 0.04 6.25
C ILE A 216 -12.97 -0.76 7.55
N PHE A 217 -14.14 -1.05 8.12
CA PHE A 217 -14.23 -1.85 9.34
C PHE A 217 -13.69 -3.26 9.14
N ASP A 218 -13.98 -3.89 8.00
CA ASP A 218 -13.44 -5.22 7.69
C ASP A 218 -11.92 -5.20 7.53
N PHE A 219 -11.38 -4.22 6.79
CA PHE A 219 -9.94 -4.10 6.61
C PHE A 219 -9.22 -3.78 7.92
N LEU A 220 -9.79 -2.93 8.77
CA LEU A 220 -9.25 -2.67 10.11
C LEU A 220 -9.23 -3.95 10.95
N THR A 221 -10.35 -4.67 11.00
CA THR A 221 -10.46 -5.93 11.72
C THR A 221 -9.45 -6.95 11.20
N LEU A 222 -9.34 -7.09 9.87
CA LEU A 222 -8.37 -7.98 9.25
C LEU A 222 -6.93 -7.55 9.56
N SER A 223 -6.63 -6.25 9.47
CA SER A 223 -5.29 -5.72 9.75
C SER A 223 -4.86 -6.03 11.19
N ARG A 224 -5.76 -5.86 12.17
CA ARG A 224 -5.48 -6.18 13.58
C ARG A 224 -5.16 -7.65 13.85
N THR A 225 -5.57 -8.57 12.97
CA THR A 225 -5.22 -9.99 13.08
C THR A 225 -3.86 -10.33 12.48
N VAL A 226 -3.25 -9.37 11.77
CA VAL A 226 -1.97 -9.58 11.08
C VAL A 226 -0.87 -8.85 11.84
N ASP A 227 -0.05 -9.58 12.57
CA ASP A 227 1.17 -9.02 13.13
C ASP A 227 2.11 -8.60 12.00
N GLY A 228 2.42 -7.32 11.93
CA GLY A 228 3.37 -6.77 10.94
C GLY A 228 4.82 -7.03 11.31
N ALA A 229 5.02 -7.62 12.47
CA ALA A 229 6.28 -8.08 12.97
C ALA A 229 6.36 -9.61 12.85
N ASP A 230 6.62 -10.12 11.65
CA ASP A 230 7.60 -11.18 11.60
C ASP A 230 8.98 -10.49 11.76
N VAL A 231 9.25 -9.98 12.96
CA VAL A 231 10.63 -9.95 13.47
C VAL A 231 11.03 -11.41 13.46
N LEU A 232 11.72 -11.82 12.40
CA LEU A 232 12.16 -13.22 12.34
C LEU A 232 12.98 -13.46 13.60
N ALA A 233 12.50 -14.33 14.46
CA ALA A 233 13.26 -14.72 15.63
C ALA A 233 14.60 -15.30 15.17
N PRO A 234 15.67 -15.12 15.93
CA PRO A 234 16.92 -15.82 15.65
C PRO A 234 16.68 -17.31 15.45
N GLY A 235 17.24 -17.90 14.39
CA GLY A 235 17.01 -19.29 14.06
C GLY A 235 17.32 -19.64 12.60
N ARG A 236 17.06 -20.90 12.23
CA ARG A 236 17.31 -21.43 10.88
C ARG A 236 16.12 -21.17 9.96
N TYR A 237 16.41 -20.65 8.79
CA TYR A 237 15.45 -20.31 7.75
C TYR A 237 15.90 -20.82 6.39
N VAL A 238 14.93 -20.94 5.48
CA VAL A 238 15.13 -21.35 4.08
C VAL A 238 14.71 -20.22 3.16
N VAL A 239 15.49 -19.96 2.13
CA VAL A 239 15.21 -18.98 1.09
C VAL A 239 14.04 -19.45 0.21
N MET A 240 12.97 -18.68 0.13
CA MET A 240 11.76 -18.97 -0.65
C MET A 240 11.68 -18.16 -1.95
N ALA A 241 12.61 -17.26 -2.22
CA ALA A 241 12.65 -16.46 -3.43
C ALA A 241 13.00 -17.30 -4.65
N ARG A 242 12.09 -17.46 -5.63
CA ARG A 242 12.31 -18.26 -6.85
C ARG A 242 13.47 -17.76 -7.71
N GLY A 243 13.69 -16.45 -7.75
CA GLY A 243 14.82 -15.81 -8.46
C GLY A 243 16.10 -15.71 -7.63
N GLY A 244 16.12 -16.30 -6.44
CA GLY A 244 17.17 -16.13 -5.44
C GLY A 244 16.99 -14.87 -4.59
N LEU A 245 17.64 -14.86 -3.42
CA LEU A 245 17.59 -13.78 -2.44
C LEU A 245 18.94 -13.06 -2.38
N LYS A 246 18.94 -11.75 -2.55
CA LYS A 246 20.19 -10.97 -2.52
C LYS A 246 20.67 -10.75 -1.09
N LEU A 247 21.90 -11.16 -0.83
CA LEU A 247 22.69 -10.79 0.34
C LEU A 247 23.31 -9.42 0.07
N ARG A 248 23.24 -8.50 1.04
CA ARG A 248 23.74 -7.12 0.90
C ARG A 248 24.56 -6.72 2.11
N GLY A 249 25.45 -5.74 1.92
CA GLY A 249 26.28 -5.19 3.00
C GLY A 249 25.52 -4.32 4.01
N GLY A 250 24.21 -4.07 3.79
CA GLY A 250 23.38 -3.28 4.69
C GLY A 250 21.87 -3.47 4.43
N PRO A 251 21.02 -2.97 5.38
CA PRO A 251 19.58 -3.17 5.35
C PRO A 251 18.90 -2.21 4.37
N GLY A 252 18.89 -2.54 3.09
CA GLY A 252 18.25 -1.74 2.06
C GLY A 252 18.68 -2.13 0.64
N THR A 253 17.84 -1.79 -0.33
CA THR A 253 18.13 -2.05 -1.76
C THR A 253 19.21 -1.14 -2.34
N ASN A 254 19.51 -0.03 -1.68
CA ASN A 254 20.59 0.91 -1.99
C ASN A 254 22.00 0.39 -1.65
N PHE A 255 22.09 -0.66 -0.82
CA PHE A 255 23.36 -1.33 -0.53
C PHE A 255 23.73 -2.33 -1.64
N ALA A 256 25.03 -2.46 -1.92
CA ALA A 256 25.53 -3.38 -2.94
C ALA A 256 25.07 -4.82 -2.65
N SER A 257 24.72 -5.55 -3.71
CA SER A 257 24.46 -6.99 -3.62
C SER A 257 25.80 -7.73 -3.72
N GLU A 258 26.16 -8.45 -2.68
CA GLU A 258 27.41 -9.20 -2.59
C GLU A 258 27.26 -10.60 -3.18
N LYS A 259 26.11 -11.24 -2.92
CA LYS A 259 25.81 -12.60 -3.34
C LYS A 259 24.31 -12.77 -3.60
N THR A 260 23.93 -13.72 -4.44
CA THR A 260 22.54 -14.16 -4.58
C THR A 260 22.42 -15.59 -4.03
N LEU A 261 21.58 -15.74 -3.01
CA LEU A 261 21.30 -17.03 -2.38
C LEU A 261 20.21 -17.75 -3.17
N PRO A 262 20.44 -18.97 -3.68
CA PRO A 262 19.43 -19.74 -4.41
C PRO A 262 18.18 -20.06 -3.60
N LEU A 263 17.06 -20.34 -4.27
CA LEU A 263 15.89 -20.95 -3.65
C LEU A 263 16.27 -22.24 -2.90
N GLY A 264 15.79 -22.39 -1.68
CA GLY A 264 16.08 -23.54 -0.84
C GLY A 264 17.39 -23.46 -0.07
N SER A 265 18.20 -22.40 -0.23
CA SER A 265 19.38 -22.19 0.62
C SER A 265 18.96 -22.02 2.07
N GLU A 266 19.65 -22.70 2.98
CA GLU A 266 19.50 -22.50 4.42
C GLU A 266 20.44 -21.39 4.90
N LEU A 267 20.00 -20.67 5.94
CA LEU A 267 20.77 -19.62 6.62
C LEU A 267 20.29 -19.46 8.06
N ASN A 268 21.10 -18.85 8.89
CA ASN A 268 20.71 -18.48 10.24
C ASN A 268 20.37 -16.98 10.26
N VAL A 269 19.16 -16.63 10.70
CA VAL A 269 18.82 -15.28 11.10
C VAL A 269 19.39 -15.06 12.50
N VAL A 270 20.21 -14.02 12.65
CA VAL A 270 20.83 -13.66 13.93
C VAL A 270 20.02 -12.61 14.65
N GLU A 271 19.63 -11.57 13.94
CA GLU A 271 18.78 -10.50 14.47
C GLU A 271 18.07 -9.75 13.36
N THR A 272 16.97 -9.08 13.71
CA THR A 272 16.34 -8.10 12.84
C THR A 272 17.13 -6.79 12.85
N SER A 273 17.24 -6.13 11.71
CA SER A 273 17.92 -4.83 11.64
C SER A 273 17.18 -3.78 12.49
N SER A 274 17.93 -3.06 13.31
CA SER A 274 17.41 -1.93 14.07
C SER A 274 17.10 -0.70 13.20
N LEU A 275 17.63 -0.65 11.97
CA LEU A 275 17.43 0.45 11.03
C LEU A 275 16.19 0.23 10.15
N ASP A 276 15.90 -1.04 9.81
CA ASP A 276 14.75 -1.42 9.00
C ASP A 276 14.38 -2.86 9.34
N SER A 277 13.26 -3.06 10.02
CA SER A 277 12.77 -4.37 10.48
C SER A 277 12.41 -5.35 9.35
N THR A 278 12.33 -4.88 8.11
CA THR A 278 12.14 -5.74 6.93
C THR A 278 13.40 -6.47 6.52
N TRP A 279 14.56 -6.10 7.08
CA TRP A 279 15.86 -6.71 6.83
C TRP A 279 16.36 -7.44 8.06
N VAL A 280 16.92 -8.61 7.84
CA VAL A 280 17.53 -9.43 8.89
C VAL A 280 19.02 -9.62 8.63
N ARG A 281 19.80 -9.64 9.71
CA ARG A 281 21.21 -10.00 9.68
C ARG A 281 21.33 -11.50 9.69
N VAL A 282 22.17 -12.02 8.83
CA VAL A 282 22.30 -13.46 8.63
C VAL A 282 23.74 -13.92 8.74
N ASP A 283 23.87 -15.16 9.18
CA ASP A 283 25.07 -15.97 9.20
C ASP A 283 24.77 -17.20 8.32
N LEU A 284 25.48 -17.33 7.21
CA LEU A 284 25.22 -18.34 6.19
C LEU A 284 25.78 -19.70 6.56
N GLU A 285 26.97 -19.70 7.14
CA GLU A 285 27.75 -20.89 7.49
C GLU A 285 27.45 -21.42 8.91
N GLY A 286 26.86 -20.61 9.78
CA GLY A 286 26.57 -20.94 11.16
C GLY A 286 27.82 -20.91 12.05
N ASP A 287 28.81 -20.11 11.68
CA ASP A 287 30.09 -19.97 12.40
C ASP A 287 30.08 -18.80 13.41
N GLY A 288 28.97 -18.08 13.50
CA GLY A 288 28.78 -16.91 14.39
C GLY A 288 29.26 -15.60 13.80
N LEU A 289 29.78 -15.57 12.57
CA LEU A 289 30.12 -14.36 11.86
C LEU A 289 28.91 -13.86 11.06
N LEU A 290 28.81 -12.54 10.89
CA LEU A 290 27.70 -11.94 10.17
C LEU A 290 28.11 -11.69 8.72
N ASP A 291 27.39 -12.31 7.78
CA ASP A 291 27.68 -12.23 6.35
C ASP A 291 27.01 -11.03 5.67
N GLY A 292 25.93 -10.51 6.24
CA GLY A 292 25.23 -9.37 5.68
C GLY A 292 23.74 -9.35 6.01
N TYR A 293 22.98 -8.74 5.13
CA TYR A 293 21.55 -8.52 5.28
C TYR A 293 20.76 -9.13 4.12
N VAL A 294 19.64 -9.75 4.45
CA VAL A 294 18.67 -10.24 3.48
C VAL A 294 17.28 -9.74 3.81
N PHE A 295 16.41 -9.67 2.81
CA PHE A 295 15.03 -9.23 2.99
C PHE A 295 14.20 -10.35 3.62
N ALA A 296 13.67 -10.11 4.81
CA ALA A 296 13.02 -11.09 5.68
C ALA A 296 11.82 -11.80 5.03
N SER A 297 11.05 -11.11 4.19
CA SER A 297 9.83 -11.65 3.57
C SER A 297 10.05 -12.84 2.63
N PHE A 298 11.29 -13.12 2.25
CA PHE A 298 11.65 -14.26 1.41
C PHE A 298 12.25 -15.43 2.20
N LEU A 299 12.07 -15.41 3.52
CA LEU A 299 12.53 -16.49 4.40
C LEU A 299 11.34 -17.23 5.01
N SER A 300 11.48 -18.54 5.16
CA SER A 300 10.54 -19.41 5.89
C SER A 300 11.28 -20.20 6.95
N PRO A 301 10.73 -20.43 8.16
CA PRO A 301 11.34 -21.28 9.15
C PRO A 301 11.66 -22.67 8.60
N ALA A 302 12.88 -23.17 8.82
CA ALA A 302 13.32 -24.45 8.29
C ALA A 302 12.44 -25.63 8.75
N GLN A 303 11.89 -25.59 9.97
CA GLN A 303 11.00 -26.63 10.50
C GLN A 303 9.67 -26.74 9.75
N GLN A 304 9.11 -25.63 9.24
CA GLN A 304 7.86 -25.66 8.46
C GLN A 304 8.09 -26.19 7.03
N HIS A 305 9.30 -26.04 6.51
CA HIS A 305 9.62 -26.52 5.16
C HIS A 305 9.80 -28.05 5.11
N MET A 306 10.26 -28.66 6.21
CA MET A 306 10.41 -30.13 6.32
C MET A 306 9.05 -30.81 6.42
N ALA A 307 8.10 -30.27 7.21
CA ALA A 307 6.75 -30.83 7.36
C ALA A 307 5.97 -30.86 6.03
N SER A 308 6.18 -29.90 5.13
CA SER A 308 5.49 -29.85 3.82
C SER A 308 6.10 -30.81 2.77
N ARG A 309 7.24 -31.43 3.05
CA ARG A 309 7.90 -32.42 2.16
C ARG A 309 7.54 -33.88 2.50
N GLU A 310 7.12 -34.14 3.72
CA GLU A 310 6.76 -35.51 4.16
C GLU A 310 5.33 -35.93 3.72
N ASP A 311 4.49 -35.00 3.27
CA ASP A 311 3.09 -35.29 2.86
C ASP A 311 2.91 -35.53 1.36
N VAL A 312 3.98 -35.76 0.57
CA VAL A 312 3.87 -36.17 -0.83
C VAL A 312 3.97 -37.70 -0.89
N PRO A 313 2.87 -38.46 -1.12
CA PRO A 313 2.96 -39.89 -1.30
C PRO A 313 3.76 -40.20 -2.57
N GLU A 314 4.71 -41.15 -2.46
CA GLU A 314 5.42 -41.67 -3.62
C GLU A 314 4.41 -42.24 -4.64
N PRO A 315 4.56 -41.94 -5.94
CA PRO A 315 3.72 -42.55 -6.97
C PRO A 315 4.03 -44.05 -7.04
N ALA A 316 2.98 -44.85 -6.93
CA ALA A 316 3.00 -46.29 -7.06
C ALA A 316 3.35 -46.75 -8.49
#